data_1fad32f224cda57cc3e495aa05e93a8c
#
_entry.id   1fad32f224cda57cc3e495aa05e93a8c
#
_cell.length_a   1.000
_cell.length_b   1.000
_cell.length_c   1.000
_cell.angle_alpha   90.00
_cell.angle_beta   90.00
_cell.angle_gamma   90.00
#
_symmetry.space_group_name_H-M   'P 1'
#
loop_
_entity.id
_entity.type
_entity.pdbx_description
1 polymer ?
#
loop_
_entity_poly.entity_id
_entity_poly.type
_entity_poly.pdbx_seq_one_letter_code
_entity_poly.pdbx_strand_id
1 'polypeptide(L)'
;EISACLVGSEMCIRDSYKGMQQTDLIGKLGILIFIIVLGYESISEAFEKIKEGQKVDFYKEMAVTDTMTGVYNRSAFEEWEQETSDYEGYSIVTFDLNNLKWCNDNLGHAAGDAYIQASARIIKEIFGRHGKCYRIGGDEFCTVINQKQKSFDIGRHVKQLRELEKYTEEELGIKDLNVQIACGYAEYDIKTDKNFEDTRSRADKRMYESKRRLKRE
;
A
#
# COMPACT_ATOMS: atom_id res chain seq x y z
N GLU A 1 -69.74 -61.27 2.89
CA GLU A 1 -68.39 -61.46 3.46
C GLU A 1 -67.27 -60.99 2.53
N ILE A 2 -67.41 -61.13 1.18
CA ILE A 2 -66.38 -60.67 0.22
C ILE A 2 -66.25 -59.11 0.19
N SER A 3 -67.32 -58.36 0.42
CA SER A 3 -67.31 -56.92 0.42
C SER A 3 -66.53 -56.30 1.61
N ALA A 4 -66.54 -56.93 2.77
CA ALA A 4 -65.80 -56.45 3.97
C ALA A 4 -64.27 -56.71 3.85
N CYS A 5 -63.89 -57.77 3.15
CA CYS A 5 -62.47 -58.11 2.89
C CYS A 5 -61.83 -57.11 1.91
N LEU A 6 -62.59 -56.70 0.86
CA LEU A 6 -62.12 -55.70 -0.11
C LEU A 6 -61.88 -54.29 0.53
N VAL A 7 -62.80 -53.85 1.38
CA VAL A 7 -62.69 -52.57 2.08
C VAL A 7 -61.51 -52.58 3.04
N GLY A 8 -61.25 -53.71 3.72
CA GLY A 8 -60.05 -53.83 4.59
C GLY A 8 -58.75 -53.81 3.82
N SER A 9 -58.66 -54.42 2.66
CA SER A 9 -57.47 -54.44 1.82
C SER A 9 -57.16 -53.04 1.23
N GLU A 10 -58.21 -52.29 0.80
CA GLU A 10 -58.03 -50.93 0.29
C GLU A 10 -57.56 -49.96 1.38
N MET A 11 -58.05 -50.14 2.61
CA MET A 11 -57.64 -49.32 3.72
C MET A 11 -56.20 -49.61 4.12
N CYS A 12 -55.78 -50.85 4.15
CA CYS A 12 -54.39 -51.23 4.36
C CYS A 12 -53.40 -50.73 3.29
N ILE A 13 -53.81 -50.78 2.02
CA ILE A 13 -52.99 -50.25 0.93
C ILE A 13 -52.86 -48.73 1.02
N ARG A 14 -53.93 -48.02 1.32
CA ARG A 14 -53.95 -46.57 1.47
C ARG A 14 -53.11 -46.11 2.67
N ASP A 15 -53.17 -46.81 3.78
CA ASP A 15 -52.34 -46.48 4.96
C ASP A 15 -50.86 -46.77 4.75
N SER A 16 -50.53 -47.89 4.07
CA SER A 16 -49.15 -48.18 3.62
C SER A 16 -48.63 -47.12 2.64
N TYR A 17 -49.46 -46.65 1.69
CA TYR A 17 -49.08 -45.62 0.74
C TYR A 17 -48.88 -44.26 1.44
N LYS A 18 -49.72 -43.90 2.40
CA LYS A 18 -49.51 -42.71 3.23
C LYS A 18 -48.27 -42.77 4.09
N GLY A 19 -47.94 -43.93 4.69
CA GLY A 19 -46.72 -44.17 5.41
C GLY A 19 -45.47 -44.00 4.53
N MET A 20 -45.55 -44.52 3.29
CA MET A 20 -44.46 -44.41 2.31
C MET A 20 -44.26 -42.98 1.80
N GLN A 21 -45.33 -42.22 1.60
CA GLN A 21 -45.21 -40.78 1.27
C GLN A 21 -44.63 -39.96 2.44
N GLN A 22 -44.93 -40.29 3.69
CA GLN A 22 -44.45 -39.58 4.86
C GLN A 22 -42.96 -39.87 5.10
N THR A 23 -42.49 -41.11 4.85
CA THR A 23 -41.07 -41.44 4.90
C THR A 23 -40.29 -40.78 3.77
N ASP A 24 -40.86 -40.63 2.58
CA ASP A 24 -40.26 -39.93 1.45
C ASP A 24 -40.11 -38.41 1.75
N LEU A 25 -41.09 -37.78 2.40
CA LEU A 25 -41.04 -36.38 2.84
C LEU A 25 -39.94 -36.15 3.87
N ILE A 26 -39.81 -37.04 4.87
CA ILE A 26 -38.76 -36.95 5.91
C ILE A 26 -37.38 -37.11 5.25
N GLY A 27 -37.21 -38.03 4.32
CA GLY A 27 -35.98 -38.23 3.58
C GLY A 27 -35.59 -36.96 2.79
N LYS A 28 -36.52 -36.35 2.08
CA LYS A 28 -36.32 -35.12 1.33
C LYS A 28 -35.93 -33.95 2.23
N LEU A 29 -36.59 -33.83 3.39
CA LEU A 29 -36.26 -32.81 4.40
C LEU A 29 -34.83 -33.01 4.97
N GLY A 30 -34.46 -34.25 5.25
CA GLY A 30 -33.10 -34.61 5.70
C GLY A 30 -32.03 -34.22 4.68
N ILE A 31 -32.24 -34.52 3.39
CA ILE A 31 -31.32 -34.13 2.32
C ILE A 31 -31.23 -32.60 2.22
N LEU A 32 -32.35 -31.89 2.31
CA LEU A 32 -32.35 -30.42 2.27
C LEU A 32 -31.53 -29.82 3.41
N ILE A 33 -31.75 -30.31 4.63
CA ILE A 33 -30.98 -29.87 5.80
C ILE A 33 -29.49 -30.18 5.61
N PHE A 34 -29.15 -31.34 5.11
CA PHE A 34 -27.77 -31.73 4.83
C PHE A 34 -27.09 -30.77 3.81
N ILE A 35 -27.79 -30.44 2.72
CA ILE A 35 -27.29 -29.49 1.72
C ILE A 35 -27.08 -28.10 2.35
N ILE A 36 -28.02 -27.64 3.20
CA ILE A 36 -27.92 -26.36 3.90
C ILE A 36 -26.69 -26.34 4.82
N VAL A 37 -26.47 -27.40 5.59
CA VAL A 37 -25.32 -27.52 6.49
C VAL A 37 -24.01 -27.53 5.70
N LEU A 38 -23.88 -28.32 4.65
CA LEU A 38 -22.71 -28.34 3.79
C LEU A 38 -22.47 -26.98 3.13
N GLY A 39 -23.54 -26.33 2.65
CA GLY A 39 -23.45 -24.99 2.09
C GLY A 39 -22.95 -23.97 3.10
N TYR A 40 -23.45 -24.03 4.34
CA TYR A 40 -23.01 -23.16 5.42
C TYR A 40 -21.53 -23.38 5.78
N GLU A 41 -21.08 -24.64 5.90
CA GLU A 41 -19.67 -24.96 6.16
C GLU A 41 -18.77 -24.44 5.03
N SER A 42 -19.13 -24.69 3.77
CA SER A 42 -18.35 -24.21 2.62
C SER A 42 -18.25 -22.69 2.56
N ILE A 43 -19.35 -21.99 2.85
CA ILE A 43 -19.38 -20.53 2.90
C ILE A 43 -18.52 -20.02 4.08
N SER A 44 -18.63 -20.64 5.24
CA SER A 44 -17.85 -20.27 6.43
C SER A 44 -16.34 -20.41 6.19
N GLU A 45 -15.90 -21.52 5.61
CA GLU A 45 -14.50 -21.72 5.24
C GLU A 45 -14.01 -20.68 4.22
N ALA A 46 -14.84 -20.35 3.22
CA ALA A 46 -14.51 -19.33 2.23
C ALA A 46 -14.34 -17.96 2.88
N PHE A 47 -15.22 -17.58 3.81
CA PHE A 47 -15.13 -16.34 4.57
C PHE A 47 -13.86 -16.27 5.44
N GLU A 48 -13.50 -17.37 6.11
CA GLU A 48 -12.27 -17.43 6.90
C GLU A 48 -11.02 -17.23 6.05
N LYS A 49 -10.93 -17.91 4.90
CA LYS A 49 -9.82 -17.75 3.95
C LYS A 49 -9.68 -16.33 3.41
N ILE A 50 -10.82 -15.69 3.08
CA ILE A 50 -10.83 -14.28 2.64
C ILE A 50 -10.30 -13.37 3.77
N LYS A 51 -10.75 -13.58 4.99
CA LYS A 51 -10.34 -12.80 6.17
C LYS A 51 -8.86 -12.99 6.50
N GLU A 52 -8.34 -14.20 6.38
CA GLU A 52 -6.89 -14.47 6.52
C GLU A 52 -6.08 -13.80 5.41
N GLY A 53 -6.53 -13.88 4.16
CA GLY A 53 -5.88 -13.18 3.04
C GLY A 53 -5.80 -11.67 3.26
N GLN A 54 -6.91 -11.04 3.67
CA GLN A 54 -6.94 -9.61 3.99
C GLN A 54 -6.01 -9.23 5.14
N LYS A 55 -5.89 -10.07 6.18
CA LYS A 55 -4.94 -9.86 7.26
C LYS A 55 -3.50 -9.92 6.78
N VAL A 56 -3.17 -10.90 5.94
CA VAL A 56 -1.81 -11.04 5.39
C VAL A 56 -1.46 -9.83 4.54
N ASP A 57 -2.36 -9.36 3.68
CA ASP A 57 -2.15 -8.17 2.85
C ASP A 57 -2.00 -6.91 3.70
N PHE A 58 -2.82 -6.75 4.73
CA PHE A 58 -2.72 -5.64 5.69
C PHE A 58 -1.38 -5.65 6.44
N TYR A 59 -0.92 -6.81 6.93
CA TYR A 59 0.39 -6.91 7.59
C TYR A 59 1.56 -6.65 6.62
N LYS A 60 1.45 -7.11 5.37
CA LYS A 60 2.44 -6.78 4.33
C LYS A 60 2.49 -5.28 4.06
N GLU A 61 1.35 -4.64 3.89
CA GLU A 61 1.28 -3.20 3.67
C GLU A 61 1.86 -2.40 4.84
N MET A 62 1.54 -2.79 6.09
CA MET A 62 2.14 -2.20 7.29
C MET A 62 3.66 -2.44 7.38
N ALA A 63 4.14 -3.61 6.94
CA ALA A 63 5.57 -3.94 6.97
C ALA A 63 6.39 -3.12 5.98
N VAL A 64 5.80 -2.67 4.86
CA VAL A 64 6.50 -1.94 3.79
C VAL A 64 6.19 -0.44 3.73
N THR A 65 5.25 0.06 4.56
CA THR A 65 4.81 1.46 4.57
C THR A 65 5.30 2.20 5.81
N ASP A 66 5.73 3.45 5.67
CA ASP A 66 6.00 4.35 6.80
C ASP A 66 4.66 4.89 7.34
N THR A 67 4.34 4.57 8.59
CA THR A 67 3.04 4.89 9.22
C THR A 67 2.79 6.38 9.40
N MET A 68 3.84 7.20 9.49
CA MET A 68 3.72 8.65 9.66
C MET A 68 3.38 9.35 8.34
N THR A 69 3.98 8.89 7.23
CA THR A 69 3.98 9.62 5.96
C THR A 69 3.17 8.93 4.85
N GLY A 70 2.88 7.63 5.00
CA GLY A 70 2.17 6.85 4.01
C GLY A 70 2.94 6.64 2.69
N VAL A 71 4.24 6.88 2.67
CA VAL A 71 5.15 6.43 1.61
C VAL A 71 5.76 5.08 2.01
N TYR A 72 6.48 4.42 1.11
CA TYR A 72 7.18 3.18 1.46
C TYR A 72 8.28 3.46 2.50
N ASN A 73 8.55 2.48 3.37
CA ASN A 73 9.59 2.57 4.36
C ASN A 73 10.97 2.12 3.82
N ARG A 74 11.99 2.20 4.66
CA ARG A 74 13.36 1.79 4.35
C ARG A 74 13.44 0.31 3.96
N SER A 75 12.74 -0.58 4.69
CA SER A 75 12.77 -2.01 4.40
C SER A 75 12.26 -2.33 2.99
N ALA A 76 11.21 -1.63 2.56
CA ALA A 76 10.68 -1.76 1.20
C ALA A 76 11.66 -1.27 0.12
N PHE A 77 12.49 -0.26 0.42
CA PHE A 77 13.55 0.18 -0.48
C PHE A 77 14.68 -0.86 -0.57
N GLU A 78 15.12 -1.40 0.56
CA GLU A 78 16.15 -2.44 0.63
C GLU A 78 15.70 -3.75 -0.08
N GLU A 79 14.43 -4.14 0.08
CA GLU A 79 13.81 -5.27 -0.64
C GLU A 79 13.80 -5.03 -2.15
N TRP A 80 13.36 -3.85 -2.59
CA TRP A 80 13.38 -3.48 -4.01
C TRP A 80 14.81 -3.55 -4.59
N GLU A 81 15.81 -3.06 -3.86
CA GLU A 81 17.21 -3.08 -4.30
C GLU A 81 17.76 -4.51 -4.40
N GLN A 82 17.38 -5.41 -3.49
CA GLN A 82 17.77 -6.83 -3.52
C GLN A 82 17.10 -7.62 -4.64
N GLU A 83 15.84 -7.32 -4.94
CA GLU A 83 15.08 -8.03 -5.97
C GLU A 83 15.39 -7.55 -7.39
N THR A 84 15.91 -6.33 -7.53
CA THR A 84 16.22 -5.75 -8.83
C THR A 84 17.62 -6.16 -9.29
N SER A 85 17.70 -6.93 -10.36
CA SER A 85 18.97 -7.40 -10.95
C SER A 85 19.46 -6.53 -12.13
N ASP A 86 18.57 -5.78 -12.77
CA ASP A 86 18.85 -4.88 -13.90
C ASP A 86 18.35 -3.48 -13.61
N TYR A 87 19.27 -2.54 -13.48
CA TYR A 87 19.00 -1.14 -13.17
C TYR A 87 18.97 -0.24 -14.41
N GLU A 88 19.15 -0.79 -15.62
CA GLU A 88 19.10 0.00 -16.84
C GLU A 88 17.75 0.72 -16.99
N GLY A 89 17.78 2.02 -17.22
CA GLY A 89 16.59 2.89 -17.29
C GLY A 89 15.99 3.26 -15.95
N TYR A 90 16.63 2.88 -14.84
CA TYR A 90 16.25 3.40 -13.52
C TYR A 90 17.00 4.67 -13.18
N SER A 91 16.36 5.51 -12.41
CA SER A 91 16.94 6.72 -11.81
C SER A 91 16.44 6.88 -10.38
N ILE A 92 17.18 7.65 -9.60
CA ILE A 92 16.81 7.98 -8.23
C ILE A 92 16.82 9.49 -8.01
N VAL A 93 15.84 9.98 -7.27
CA VAL A 93 15.84 11.31 -6.67
C VAL A 93 15.96 11.12 -5.17
N THR A 94 16.98 11.71 -4.55
CA THR A 94 17.14 11.75 -3.09
C THR A 94 16.72 13.11 -2.55
N PHE A 95 16.13 13.11 -1.36
CA PHE A 95 15.60 14.29 -0.71
C PHE A 95 16.06 14.35 0.76
N ASP A 96 16.27 15.57 1.26
CA ASP A 96 16.59 15.84 2.63
C ASP A 96 15.83 17.10 3.09
N LEU A 97 15.20 17.02 4.26
CA LEU A 97 14.39 18.12 4.80
C LEU A 97 15.28 19.14 5.54
N ASN A 98 15.35 20.34 4.99
CA ASN A 98 16.04 21.43 5.66
C ASN A 98 15.22 21.94 6.86
N ASN A 99 15.89 22.50 7.86
CA ASN A 99 15.28 23.15 9.01
C ASN A 99 14.41 22.27 9.92
N LEU A 100 14.31 20.94 9.69
CA LEU A 100 13.53 20.05 10.54
C LEU A 100 14.02 20.07 12.00
N LYS A 101 15.36 20.08 12.20
CA LYS A 101 15.92 20.18 13.55
C LYS A 101 15.53 21.49 14.22
N TRP A 102 15.61 22.62 13.50
CA TRP A 102 15.18 23.92 14.03
C TRP A 102 13.69 23.88 14.39
N CYS A 103 12.85 23.30 13.55
CA CYS A 103 11.42 23.15 13.81
C CYS A 103 11.17 22.36 15.10
N ASN A 104 11.83 21.20 15.27
CA ASN A 104 11.73 20.39 16.49
C ASN A 104 12.18 21.15 17.74
N ASP A 105 13.33 21.82 17.67
CA ASP A 105 13.96 22.49 18.81
C ASP A 105 13.19 23.74 19.26
N ASN A 106 12.53 24.45 18.33
CA ASN A 106 11.84 25.71 18.62
C ASN A 106 10.31 25.59 18.73
N LEU A 107 9.70 24.64 18.00
CA LEU A 107 8.25 24.51 17.90
C LEU A 107 7.74 23.17 18.45
N GLY A 108 8.65 22.27 18.82
CA GLY A 108 8.37 20.96 19.38
C GLY A 108 8.16 19.88 18.32
N HIS A 109 8.20 18.60 18.77
CA HIS A 109 8.16 17.44 17.90
C HIS A 109 6.87 17.32 17.07
N ALA A 110 5.72 17.77 17.62
CA ALA A 110 4.47 17.75 16.86
C ALA A 110 4.51 18.63 15.60
N ALA A 111 5.20 19.79 15.68
CA ALA A 111 5.44 20.66 14.52
C ALA A 111 6.40 19.99 13.52
N GLY A 112 7.44 19.31 14.02
CA GLY A 112 8.36 18.54 13.19
C GLY A 112 7.68 17.38 12.47
N ASP A 113 6.77 16.67 13.13
CA ASP A 113 5.98 15.60 12.53
C ASP A 113 5.08 16.14 11.40
N ALA A 114 4.40 17.27 11.64
CA ALA A 114 3.60 17.95 10.61
C ALA A 114 4.48 18.39 9.41
N TYR A 115 5.69 18.90 9.69
CA TYR A 115 6.66 19.27 8.67
C TYR A 115 7.08 18.07 7.80
N ILE A 116 7.36 16.92 8.41
CA ILE A 116 7.70 15.67 7.72
C ILE A 116 6.51 15.20 6.87
N GLN A 117 5.29 15.23 7.40
CA GLN A 117 4.07 14.81 6.69
C GLN A 117 3.79 15.71 5.48
N ALA A 118 3.89 17.02 5.62
CA ALA A 118 3.73 17.99 4.53
C ALA A 118 4.78 17.76 3.44
N SER A 119 6.04 17.54 3.82
CA SER A 119 7.12 17.25 2.89
C SER A 119 6.89 15.94 2.11
N ALA A 120 6.50 14.87 2.81
CA ALA A 120 6.21 13.58 2.19
C ALA A 120 5.03 13.67 1.21
N ARG A 121 3.99 14.43 1.55
CA ARG A 121 2.85 14.69 0.67
C ARG A 121 3.28 15.36 -0.63
N ILE A 122 4.09 16.42 -0.54
CA ILE A 122 4.61 17.12 -1.73
C ILE A 122 5.44 16.18 -2.60
N ILE A 123 6.37 15.43 -1.99
CA ILE A 123 7.21 14.45 -2.71
C ILE A 123 6.31 13.41 -3.42
N LYS A 124 5.33 12.86 -2.73
CA LYS A 124 4.40 11.87 -3.27
C LYS A 124 3.53 12.43 -4.39
N GLU A 125 3.05 13.67 -4.27
CA GLU A 125 2.23 14.34 -5.29
C GLU A 125 3.00 14.55 -6.59
N ILE A 126 4.24 15.00 -6.51
CA ILE A 126 5.07 15.32 -7.67
C ILE A 126 5.68 14.06 -8.30
N PHE A 127 6.29 13.20 -7.48
CA PHE A 127 7.13 12.11 -7.95
C PHE A 127 6.40 10.75 -7.92
N GLY A 128 5.37 10.56 -7.10
CA GLY A 128 4.66 9.30 -6.94
C GLY A 128 3.97 8.76 -8.20
N ARG A 129 3.70 9.63 -9.18
CA ARG A 129 3.17 9.22 -10.51
C ARG A 129 4.24 8.64 -11.44
N HIS A 130 5.51 8.87 -11.12
CA HIS A 130 6.66 8.47 -11.92
C HIS A 130 7.43 7.30 -11.32
N GLY A 131 7.31 7.10 -9.99
CA GLY A 131 8.04 6.07 -9.28
C GLY A 131 7.52 5.81 -7.88
N LYS A 132 8.19 4.92 -7.16
CA LYS A 132 7.90 4.62 -5.77
C LYS A 132 8.69 5.57 -4.86
N CYS A 133 7.97 6.23 -3.93
CA CYS A 133 8.56 7.13 -2.95
C CYS A 133 8.80 6.37 -1.64
N TYR A 134 9.98 6.55 -1.04
CA TYR A 134 10.41 5.88 0.17
C TYR A 134 10.90 6.89 1.20
N ARG A 135 10.68 6.59 2.49
CA ARG A 135 11.34 7.26 3.61
C ARG A 135 12.43 6.35 4.13
N ILE A 136 13.69 6.76 4.02
CA ILE A 136 14.87 5.96 4.36
C ILE A 136 15.55 6.40 5.66
N GLY A 137 15.21 7.58 6.16
CA GLY A 137 15.71 8.15 7.42
C GLY A 137 14.66 9.04 8.07
N GLY A 138 15.03 9.73 9.12
CA GLY A 138 14.16 10.69 9.82
C GLY A 138 13.67 11.81 8.91
N ASP A 139 14.59 12.45 8.24
CA ASP A 139 14.45 13.59 7.31
C ASP A 139 14.84 13.23 5.86
N GLU A 140 15.15 11.97 5.59
CA GLU A 140 15.67 11.50 4.30
C GLU A 140 14.60 10.70 3.55
N PHE A 141 14.36 11.09 2.30
CA PHE A 141 13.45 10.41 1.39
C PHE A 141 14.15 10.10 0.06
N CYS A 142 13.63 9.13 -0.67
CA CYS A 142 14.02 8.93 -2.06
C CYS A 142 12.83 8.50 -2.92
N THR A 143 12.96 8.70 -4.23
CA THR A 143 12.03 8.16 -5.21
C THR A 143 12.82 7.43 -6.28
N VAL A 144 12.47 6.16 -6.51
CA VAL A 144 13.01 5.35 -7.58
C VAL A 144 12.06 5.42 -8.78
N ILE A 145 12.58 5.81 -9.93
CA ILE A 145 11.82 6.06 -11.15
C ILE A 145 12.30 5.09 -12.24
N ASN A 146 11.34 4.40 -12.89
CA ASN A 146 11.63 3.58 -14.06
C ASN A 146 11.30 4.38 -15.33
N GLN A 147 12.33 4.87 -16.02
CA GLN A 147 12.18 5.69 -17.24
C GLN A 147 11.86 4.87 -18.49
N LYS A 148 12.01 3.52 -18.45
CA LYS A 148 11.59 2.67 -19.58
C LYS A 148 10.10 2.85 -19.92
N GLN A 149 9.30 3.35 -18.97
CA GLN A 149 7.85 3.50 -19.13
C GLN A 149 7.40 4.94 -19.47
N LYS A 150 8.13 5.98 -19.03
CA LYS A 150 7.75 7.39 -19.24
C LYS A 150 8.99 8.29 -19.21
N SER A 151 9.05 9.28 -20.10
CA SER A 151 10.07 10.33 -20.02
C SER A 151 9.91 11.14 -18.74
N PHE A 152 11.01 11.35 -18.04
CA PHE A 152 11.05 12.11 -16.80
C PHE A 152 11.97 13.33 -16.94
N ASP A 153 11.43 14.50 -16.63
CA ASP A 153 12.19 15.77 -16.64
C ASP A 153 12.35 16.26 -15.21
N ILE A 154 13.51 16.02 -14.62
CA ILE A 154 13.83 16.45 -13.26
C ILE A 154 13.74 17.97 -13.08
N GLY A 155 14.14 18.75 -14.08
CA GLY A 155 14.13 20.22 -14.00
C GLY A 155 12.70 20.76 -13.81
N ARG A 156 11.74 20.20 -14.53
CA ARG A 156 10.31 20.52 -14.37
C ARG A 156 9.78 20.15 -12.99
N HIS A 157 10.10 18.95 -12.51
CA HIS A 157 9.60 18.47 -11.22
C HIS A 157 10.22 19.23 -10.04
N VAL A 158 11.49 19.63 -10.13
CA VAL A 158 12.12 20.51 -9.13
C VAL A 158 11.46 21.90 -9.09
N LYS A 159 11.06 22.46 -10.23
CA LYS A 159 10.29 23.71 -10.25
C LYS A 159 8.95 23.57 -9.54
N GLN A 160 8.21 22.48 -9.84
CA GLN A 160 6.96 22.19 -9.15
C GLN A 160 7.14 22.01 -7.64
N LEU A 161 8.23 21.34 -7.20
CA LEU A 161 8.59 21.21 -5.80
C LEU A 161 8.72 22.58 -5.14
N ARG A 162 9.49 23.50 -5.74
CA ARG A 162 9.69 24.87 -5.22
C ARG A 162 8.39 25.68 -5.17
N GLU A 163 7.48 25.47 -6.09
CA GLU A 163 6.17 26.14 -6.06
C GLU A 163 5.31 25.60 -4.91
N LEU A 164 5.22 24.28 -4.71
CA LEU A 164 4.40 23.72 -3.64
C LEU A 164 4.94 24.00 -2.24
N GLU A 165 6.26 24.09 -2.06
CA GLU A 165 6.87 24.47 -0.79
C GLU A 165 6.35 25.83 -0.27
N LYS A 166 6.06 26.78 -1.15
CA LYS A 166 5.59 28.13 -0.79
C LYS A 166 4.20 28.17 -0.14
N TYR A 167 3.41 27.13 -0.32
CA TYR A 167 2.04 27.06 0.19
C TYR A 167 1.89 26.20 1.44
N THR A 168 3.00 25.72 2.01
CA THR A 168 2.95 24.85 3.20
C THR A 168 2.75 25.60 4.50
N GLU A 169 2.93 26.91 4.54
CA GLU A 169 2.67 27.75 5.71
C GLU A 169 1.22 27.63 6.21
N GLU A 170 0.25 27.67 5.27
CA GLU A 170 -1.17 27.55 5.61
C GLU A 170 -1.49 26.16 6.15
N GLU A 171 -0.89 25.12 5.58
CA GLU A 171 -1.08 23.73 5.97
C GLU A 171 -0.47 23.45 7.36
N LEU A 172 0.72 23.96 7.60
CA LEU A 172 1.40 23.83 8.89
C LEU A 172 0.72 24.65 9.99
N GLY A 173 -0.02 25.70 9.62
CA GLY A 173 -0.62 26.64 10.58
C GLY A 173 0.43 27.42 11.39
N ILE A 174 1.66 27.52 10.87
CA ILE A 174 2.82 28.17 11.54
C ILE A 174 3.29 29.30 10.64
N LYS A 175 3.09 30.54 11.12
CA LYS A 175 3.46 31.74 10.38
C LYS A 175 4.95 31.75 10.03
N ASP A 176 5.24 32.15 8.80
CA ASP A 176 6.59 32.29 8.23
C ASP A 176 7.38 30.97 8.18
N LEU A 177 6.70 29.80 8.27
CA LEU A 177 7.32 28.49 8.13
C LEU A 177 6.80 27.75 6.91
N ASN A 178 7.64 27.58 5.90
CA ASN A 178 7.42 26.69 4.78
C ASN A 178 8.40 25.51 4.84
N VAL A 179 7.96 24.34 4.33
CA VAL A 179 8.89 23.23 4.16
C VAL A 179 9.95 23.59 3.13
N GLN A 180 11.13 23.05 3.31
CA GLN A 180 12.26 23.29 2.42
C GLN A 180 12.99 21.98 2.17
N ILE A 181 12.92 21.47 0.93
CA ILE A 181 13.35 20.13 0.56
C ILE A 181 14.55 20.20 -0.38
N ALA A 182 15.74 19.85 0.10
CA ALA A 182 16.89 19.67 -0.78
C ALA A 182 16.69 18.39 -1.62
N CYS A 183 17.04 18.42 -2.90
CA CYS A 183 16.93 17.25 -3.78
C CYS A 183 18.13 17.11 -4.70
N GLY A 184 18.46 15.86 -5.02
CA GLY A 184 19.46 15.46 -5.99
C GLY A 184 18.96 14.31 -6.84
N TYR A 185 19.41 14.24 -8.08
CA TYR A 185 18.95 13.27 -9.07
C TYR A 185 20.14 12.62 -9.77
N ALA A 186 20.04 11.31 -10.02
CA ALA A 186 20.97 10.58 -10.88
C ALA A 186 20.24 9.45 -11.63
N GLU A 187 20.68 9.21 -12.86
CA GLU A 187 20.32 8.04 -13.66
C GLU A 187 21.38 6.97 -13.52
N TYR A 188 20.95 5.71 -13.54
CA TYR A 188 21.89 4.58 -13.58
C TYR A 188 22.64 4.60 -14.92
N ASP A 189 23.96 4.57 -14.83
CA ASP A 189 24.86 4.52 -15.98
C ASP A 189 25.68 3.24 -15.95
N ILE A 190 25.35 2.29 -16.81
CA ILE A 190 26.02 0.99 -16.90
C ILE A 190 27.54 1.09 -17.15
N LYS A 191 28.02 2.25 -17.62
CA LYS A 191 29.45 2.45 -17.89
C LYS A 191 30.24 2.86 -16.65
N THR A 192 29.58 3.52 -15.70
CA THR A 192 30.23 4.11 -14.52
C THR A 192 29.80 3.47 -13.21
N ASP A 193 28.55 2.95 -13.14
CA ASP A 193 27.99 2.42 -11.91
C ASP A 193 28.14 0.90 -11.85
N LYS A 194 28.68 0.40 -10.77
CA LYS A 194 28.84 -1.04 -10.51
C LYS A 194 27.56 -1.65 -9.95
N ASN A 195 26.79 -0.84 -9.23
CA ASN A 195 25.53 -1.19 -8.60
C ASN A 195 24.67 0.08 -8.44
N PHE A 196 23.45 -0.06 -7.93
CA PHE A 196 22.56 1.08 -7.75
C PHE A 196 23.00 2.05 -6.63
N GLU A 197 23.83 1.59 -5.70
CA GLU A 197 24.45 2.41 -4.66
C GLU A 197 25.34 3.50 -5.23
N ASP A 198 26.10 3.22 -6.31
CA ASP A 198 26.91 4.23 -7.01
C ASP A 198 26.03 5.34 -7.59
N THR A 199 24.87 4.96 -8.15
CA THR A 199 23.84 5.92 -8.64
C THR A 199 23.30 6.77 -7.50
N ARG A 200 22.92 6.13 -6.37
CA ARG A 200 22.42 6.81 -5.18
C ARG A 200 23.45 7.80 -4.63
N SER A 201 24.70 7.39 -4.52
CA SER A 201 25.78 8.25 -4.06
C SER A 201 25.96 9.50 -4.92
N ARG A 202 25.77 9.39 -6.25
CA ARG A 202 25.79 10.56 -7.15
C ARG A 202 24.59 11.48 -6.94
N ALA A 203 23.41 10.92 -6.69
CA ALA A 203 22.22 11.70 -6.35
C ALA A 203 22.41 12.43 -5.02
N ASP A 204 22.91 11.75 -3.98
CA ASP A 204 23.17 12.31 -2.66
C ASP A 204 24.17 13.47 -2.71
N LYS A 205 25.21 13.36 -3.49
CA LYS A 205 26.18 14.45 -3.69
C LYS A 205 25.47 15.71 -4.26
N ARG A 206 24.61 15.54 -5.26
CA ARG A 206 23.84 16.64 -5.87
C ARG A 206 22.81 17.21 -4.87
N MET A 207 22.16 16.36 -4.08
CA MET A 207 21.25 16.77 -3.01
C MET A 207 21.97 17.62 -1.98
N TYR A 208 23.16 17.20 -1.55
CA TYR A 208 23.98 17.99 -0.61
C TYR A 208 24.37 19.36 -1.17
N GLU A 209 24.69 19.45 -2.47
CA GLU A 209 24.93 20.73 -3.15
C GLU A 209 23.67 21.62 -3.18
N SER A 210 22.50 21.02 -3.40
CA SER A 210 21.20 21.69 -3.31
C SER A 210 20.94 22.20 -1.89
N LYS A 211 21.21 21.38 -0.86
CA LYS A 211 21.07 21.74 0.57
C LYS A 211 21.93 22.96 0.93
N ARG A 212 23.16 23.00 0.42
CA ARG A 212 24.07 24.14 0.64
C ARG A 212 23.61 25.44 -0.03
N ARG A 213 22.95 25.35 -1.18
CA ARG A 213 22.39 26.53 -1.87
C ARG A 213 21.21 27.09 -1.10
N LEU A 214 20.27 26.27 -0.71
CA LEU A 214 19.08 26.67 0.04
C LEU A 214 19.38 27.29 1.40
N LYS A 215 20.51 26.93 2.05
CA LYS A 215 20.95 27.56 3.32
C LYS A 215 21.57 28.95 3.15
N ARG A 216 21.84 29.39 1.92
CA ARG A 216 22.43 30.70 1.63
C ARG A 216 21.41 31.73 1.18
N GLU A 217 20.22 31.26 0.79
CA GLU A 217 19.05 32.06 0.47
C GLU A 217 18.26 32.42 1.72
#